data_6532d746dcabb33b0d0d1ce12f5caf00
#
_entry.id   6532d746dcabb33b0d0d1ce12f5caf00
#
_cell.length_a   1.000
_cell.length_b   1.000
_cell.length_c   1.000
_cell.angle_alpha   90.00
_cell.angle_beta   90.00
_cell.angle_gamma   90.00
#
_symmetry.space_group_name_H-M   'P 1'
#
loop_
_entity.id
_entity.type
_entity.pdbx_description
1 polymer ?
#
loop_
_entity_poly.entity_id
_entity_poly.type
_entity_poly.pdbx_seq_one_letter_code
_entity_poly.pdbx_strand_id
1 'polypeptide(L)'
;MKRAILSLDELFLLCVVGEFNSGKSSLINRLVGEDVVRVGPTPTTDRIHALTSSPNATSPSFLQSEIDTIGLNSNSMSWLSRGFIIDSPGTNAIVKGHQEISENLIPRADLILFTTSADRPFTESERSFLNLIQTWRKQIVIVVNKVDLLKDESERNEVRDFVRCCSSACHLHSPLE
;
A
#
# COMPACT_ATOMS: atom_id res chain seq x y z
N MET A 1 30.82 -8.53 3.86
CA MET A 1 30.23 -9.01 5.13
C MET A 1 29.65 -7.90 6.02
N LYS A 2 30.18 -6.70 6.10
CA LYS A 2 29.60 -5.61 6.95
C LYS A 2 28.22 -5.08 6.47
N ARG A 3 27.85 -5.20 5.21
CA ARG A 3 26.54 -4.73 4.69
C ARG A 3 25.37 -5.64 5.05
N ALA A 4 25.59 -6.94 5.25
CA ALA A 4 24.54 -7.89 5.63
C ALA A 4 24.13 -7.82 7.11
N ILE A 5 24.99 -7.25 7.96
CA ILE A 5 24.70 -7.13 9.40
C ILE A 5 23.87 -5.87 9.70
N LEU A 6 24.03 -4.80 8.89
CA LEU A 6 23.25 -3.56 9.04
C LEU A 6 21.79 -3.70 8.63
N SER A 7 21.45 -4.66 7.77
CA SER A 7 20.07 -4.91 7.34
C SER A 7 19.19 -5.67 8.35
N LEU A 8 19.78 -6.18 9.45
CA LEU A 8 19.02 -6.91 10.47
C LEU A 8 18.29 -5.99 11.47
N ASP A 9 18.65 -4.71 11.50
CA ASP A 9 18.03 -3.70 12.38
C ASP A 9 17.10 -2.74 11.63
N GLU A 10 17.00 -2.83 10.30
CA GLU A 10 16.08 -2.01 9.52
C GLU A 10 14.65 -2.54 9.66
N LEU A 11 13.74 -1.63 10.01
CA LEU A 11 12.31 -1.91 10.10
C LEU A 11 11.75 -2.10 8.70
N PHE A 12 11.02 -3.18 8.46
CA PHE A 12 10.36 -3.43 7.17
C PHE A 12 9.15 -2.52 6.99
N LEU A 13 9.10 -1.79 5.88
CA LEU A 13 8.03 -0.87 5.56
C LEU A 13 7.19 -1.37 4.39
N LEU A 14 5.96 -1.80 4.68
CA LEU A 14 4.94 -2.14 3.70
C LEU A 14 4.00 -0.94 3.50
N CYS A 15 4.05 -0.31 2.32
CA CYS A 15 3.17 0.81 2.00
C CYS A 15 1.97 0.33 1.19
N VAL A 16 0.75 0.64 1.65
CA VAL A 16 -0.49 0.38 0.92
C VAL A 16 -0.97 1.67 0.30
N VAL A 17 -1.02 1.72 -1.02
CA VAL A 17 -1.37 2.91 -1.80
C VAL A 17 -2.45 2.58 -2.84
N GLY A 18 -3.13 3.59 -3.35
CA GLY A 18 -4.18 3.45 -4.35
C GLY A 18 -5.23 4.54 -4.24
N GLU A 19 -6.16 4.62 -5.18
CA GLU A 19 -7.22 5.62 -5.18
C GLU A 19 -8.13 5.55 -3.94
N PHE A 20 -8.84 6.64 -3.70
CA PHE A 20 -9.93 6.65 -2.76
C PHE A 20 -10.94 5.54 -3.13
N ASN A 21 -11.47 4.87 -2.13
CA ASN A 21 -12.43 3.76 -2.30
C ASN A 21 -11.91 2.54 -3.09
N SER A 22 -10.61 2.40 -3.36
CA SER A 22 -10.05 1.14 -3.89
C SER A 22 -10.05 -0.02 -2.89
N GLY A 23 -10.33 0.27 -1.61
CA GLY A 23 -10.44 -0.71 -0.53
C GLY A 23 -9.14 -0.98 0.22
N LYS A 24 -8.21 -0.05 0.28
CA LYS A 24 -6.94 -0.14 1.03
C LYS A 24 -7.14 -0.52 2.49
N SER A 25 -7.97 0.23 3.21
CA SER A 25 -8.24 -0.01 4.63
C SER A 25 -8.89 -1.37 4.87
N SER A 26 -9.79 -1.81 3.99
CA SER A 26 -10.38 -3.16 4.05
C SER A 26 -9.33 -4.25 3.79
N LEU A 27 -8.41 -4.03 2.85
CA LEU A 27 -7.29 -4.93 2.59
C LEU A 27 -6.39 -5.03 3.82
N ILE A 28 -6.04 -3.91 4.44
CA ILE A 28 -5.21 -3.87 5.64
C ILE A 28 -5.87 -4.63 6.78
N ASN A 29 -7.16 -4.35 7.08
CA ASN A 29 -7.89 -5.06 8.12
C ASN A 29 -7.91 -6.58 7.89
N ARG A 30 -8.05 -7.00 6.63
CA ARG A 30 -7.97 -8.42 6.27
C ARG A 30 -6.59 -9.02 6.42
N LEU A 31 -5.55 -8.27 6.09
CA LEU A 31 -4.16 -8.71 6.27
C LEU A 31 -3.80 -8.89 7.75
N VAL A 32 -4.21 -7.94 8.59
CA VAL A 32 -3.90 -8.00 10.04
C VAL A 32 -4.87 -8.87 10.82
N GLY A 33 -6.05 -9.20 10.26
CA GLY A 33 -7.07 -10.03 10.90
C GLY A 33 -7.91 -9.30 11.95
N GLU A 34 -7.82 -7.98 12.01
CA GLU A 34 -8.53 -7.12 12.97
C GLU A 34 -9.07 -5.86 12.27
N ASP A 35 -10.19 -5.31 12.74
CA ASP A 35 -10.76 -4.06 12.21
C ASP A 35 -10.10 -2.84 12.89
N VAL A 36 -8.87 -2.53 12.51
CA VAL A 36 -8.05 -1.48 13.12
C VAL A 36 -8.09 -0.15 12.36
N VAL A 37 -8.34 -0.20 11.06
CA VAL A 37 -8.49 0.99 10.21
C VAL A 37 -9.94 1.19 9.87
N ARG A 38 -10.44 2.43 10.02
CA ARG A 38 -11.83 2.74 9.70
C ARG A 38 -12.09 2.58 8.20
N VAL A 39 -13.19 1.90 7.87
CA VAL A 39 -13.67 1.71 6.51
C VAL A 39 -14.98 2.47 6.36
N GLY A 40 -15.11 3.29 5.29
CA GLY A 40 -16.33 4.04 5.04
C GLY A 40 -16.42 4.56 3.61
N PRO A 41 -17.63 4.98 3.18
CA PRO A 41 -17.87 5.52 1.84
C PRO A 41 -17.37 6.97 1.67
N THR A 42 -17.05 7.64 2.77
CA THR A 42 -16.45 8.98 2.78
C THR A 42 -14.96 8.87 3.06
N PRO A 43 -14.13 9.88 2.72
CA PRO A 43 -12.71 9.88 3.10
C PRO A 43 -12.58 9.72 4.61
N THR A 44 -12.12 8.56 5.04
CA THR A 44 -11.99 8.19 6.46
C THR A 44 -10.55 8.31 6.94
N THR A 45 -9.60 8.38 6.01
CA THR A 45 -8.18 8.47 6.28
C THR A 45 -7.68 9.84 5.85
N ASP A 46 -7.65 10.78 6.79
CA ASP A 46 -7.10 12.13 6.59
C ASP A 46 -5.60 12.18 6.83
N ARG A 47 -5.08 11.17 7.55
CA ARG A 47 -3.69 11.06 7.98
C ARG A 47 -3.11 9.72 7.57
N ILE A 48 -1.79 9.65 7.56
CA ILE A 48 -1.09 8.38 7.38
C ILE A 48 -1.18 7.58 8.68
N HIS A 49 -1.58 6.31 8.61
CA HIS A 49 -1.55 5.41 9.75
C HIS A 49 -0.40 4.43 9.61
N ALA A 50 0.40 4.29 10.67
CA ALA A 50 1.46 3.30 10.78
C ALA A 50 1.04 2.19 11.75
N LEU A 51 0.80 0.99 11.23
CA LEU A 51 0.37 -0.15 12.01
C LEU A 51 1.57 -1.05 12.33
N THR A 52 1.70 -1.46 13.59
CA THR A 52 2.77 -2.35 14.06
C THR A 52 2.31 -3.18 15.24
N SER A 53 2.88 -4.36 15.42
CA SER A 53 2.67 -5.19 16.62
C SER A 53 3.79 -5.04 17.66
N SER A 54 4.73 -4.13 17.44
CA SER A 54 5.79 -3.86 18.42
C SER A 54 5.25 -3.02 19.58
N PRO A 55 5.33 -3.48 20.83
CA PRO A 55 4.81 -2.74 21.98
C PRO A 55 5.58 -1.45 22.29
N ASN A 56 6.79 -1.31 21.74
CA ASN A 56 7.69 -0.18 21.97
C ASN A 56 8.02 0.58 20.67
N ALA A 57 7.27 0.34 19.59
CA ALA A 57 7.55 1.02 18.34
C ALA A 57 7.18 2.50 18.45
N THR A 58 8.19 3.33 18.43
CA THR A 58 8.03 4.74 18.09
C THR A 58 7.90 4.85 16.58
N SER A 59 7.01 5.72 16.13
CA SER A 59 6.92 6.05 14.71
C SER A 59 8.30 6.32 14.14
N PRO A 60 8.64 5.79 12.98
CA PRO A 60 9.92 6.11 12.34
C PRO A 60 10.13 7.62 12.29
N SER A 61 11.32 8.08 12.63
CA SER A 61 11.64 9.52 12.79
C SER A 61 11.37 10.38 11.56
N PHE A 62 11.32 9.77 10.38
CA PHE A 62 11.01 10.44 9.11
C PHE A 62 9.50 10.64 8.86
N LEU A 63 8.66 10.08 9.77
CA LEU A 63 7.20 10.15 9.69
C LEU A 63 6.61 11.12 10.74
N GLN A 64 7.40 12.02 11.32
CA GLN A 64 7.11 12.72 12.59
C GLN A 64 6.01 13.77 12.57
N SER A 65 5.45 14.20 11.45
CA SER A 65 4.55 15.35 11.49
C SER A 65 3.05 15.07 11.37
N GLU A 66 2.62 13.95 10.78
CA GLU A 66 1.19 13.69 10.54
C GLU A 66 0.78 12.20 10.58
N ILE A 67 1.45 11.39 11.41
CA ILE A 67 1.21 9.94 11.44
C ILE A 67 0.68 9.49 12.78
N ASP A 68 -0.45 8.81 12.71
CA ASP A 68 -1.01 8.11 13.85
C ASP A 68 -0.47 6.67 13.89
N THR A 69 0.27 6.31 14.95
CA THR A 69 0.74 4.94 15.15
C THR A 69 -0.34 4.11 15.83
N ILE A 70 -0.71 3.01 15.21
CA ILE A 70 -1.71 2.06 15.73
C ILE A 70 -0.98 0.78 16.15
N GLY A 71 -1.03 0.49 17.46
CA GLY A 71 -0.55 -0.78 18.01
C GLY A 71 -1.56 -1.90 17.74
N LEU A 72 -1.09 -3.01 17.18
CA LEU A 72 -1.89 -4.21 16.93
C LEU A 72 -1.75 -5.19 18.09
N ASN A 73 -2.86 -5.78 18.51
CA ASN A 73 -2.88 -6.81 19.55
C ASN A 73 -2.58 -8.21 18.99
N SER A 74 -2.58 -8.36 17.69
CA SER A 74 -2.48 -9.65 17.02
C SER A 74 -1.02 -10.09 16.82
N ASN A 75 -0.70 -11.30 17.30
CA ASN A 75 0.53 -12.01 16.96
C ASN A 75 0.46 -12.69 15.58
N SER A 76 -0.58 -12.41 14.79
CA SER A 76 -0.85 -13.10 13.52
C SER A 76 0.22 -12.86 12.44
N MET A 77 0.98 -11.77 12.56
CA MET A 77 2.08 -11.45 11.65
C MET A 77 3.38 -11.20 12.42
N SER A 78 4.20 -12.24 12.59
CA SER A 78 5.46 -12.16 13.35
C SER A 78 6.42 -11.08 12.86
N TRP A 79 6.41 -10.76 11.55
CA TRP A 79 7.27 -9.72 10.98
C TRP A 79 6.84 -8.29 11.37
N LEU A 80 5.56 -8.06 11.73
CA LEU A 80 5.08 -6.75 12.20
C LEU A 80 5.68 -6.32 13.54
N SER A 81 6.28 -7.25 14.29
CA SER A 81 7.08 -6.89 15.47
C SER A 81 8.34 -6.11 15.08
N ARG A 82 8.77 -6.18 13.82
CA ARG A 82 9.95 -5.53 13.25
C ARG A 82 9.61 -4.74 11.98
N GLY A 83 8.37 -4.32 11.81
CA GLY A 83 7.92 -3.60 10.63
C GLY A 83 6.65 -2.79 10.85
N PHE A 84 6.29 -2.07 9.80
CA PHE A 84 5.08 -1.27 9.75
C PHE A 84 4.30 -1.55 8.48
N ILE A 85 2.97 -1.58 8.61
CA ILE A 85 2.06 -1.38 7.48
C ILE A 85 1.65 0.09 7.50
N ILE A 86 1.88 0.77 6.40
CA ILE A 86 1.53 2.18 6.25
C ILE A 86 0.26 2.27 5.41
N ASP A 87 -0.84 2.73 6.02
CA ASP A 87 -2.07 3.10 5.32
C ASP A 87 -1.97 4.55 4.87
N SER A 88 -2.06 4.75 3.56
CA SER A 88 -2.00 6.09 2.98
C SER A 88 -3.41 6.63 2.66
N PRO A 89 -3.65 7.95 2.79
CA PRO A 89 -4.84 8.58 2.23
C PRO A 89 -4.99 8.24 0.75
N GLY A 90 -6.24 8.12 0.27
CA GLY A 90 -6.49 7.83 -1.14
C GLY A 90 -5.93 8.92 -2.07
N THR A 91 -5.36 8.50 -3.20
CA THR A 91 -4.66 9.40 -4.13
C THR A 91 -5.51 10.54 -4.70
N ASN A 92 -6.84 10.45 -4.67
CA ASN A 92 -7.73 11.56 -5.07
C ASN A 92 -8.02 12.58 -3.96
N ALA A 93 -7.62 12.29 -2.73
CA ALA A 93 -7.80 13.19 -1.61
C ALA A 93 -6.60 14.15 -1.53
N ILE A 94 -6.44 15.01 -2.56
CA ILE A 94 -5.57 16.20 -2.49
C ILE A 94 -4.18 16.02 -3.14
N VAL A 95 -3.92 16.88 -4.08
CA VAL A 95 -2.62 17.14 -4.74
C VAL A 95 -1.44 17.29 -3.75
N LYS A 96 -1.68 17.75 -2.52
CA LYS A 96 -0.65 17.88 -1.48
C LYS A 96 -0.26 16.56 -0.81
N GLY A 97 -1.21 15.65 -0.55
CA GLY A 97 -0.91 14.33 0.04
C GLY A 97 -0.12 13.41 -0.88
N HIS A 98 -0.26 13.56 -2.20
CA HIS A 98 0.53 12.81 -3.18
C HIS A 98 2.02 13.13 -3.13
N GLN A 99 2.36 14.41 -2.96
CA GLN A 99 3.75 14.85 -2.94
C GLN A 99 4.44 14.32 -1.68
N GLU A 100 3.78 14.39 -0.54
CA GLU A 100 4.31 13.92 0.73
C GLU A 100 4.50 12.40 0.76
N ILE A 101 3.52 11.64 0.27
CA ILE A 101 3.62 10.18 0.13
C ILE A 101 4.75 9.82 -0.84
N SER A 102 4.79 10.43 -2.03
CA SER A 102 5.77 10.08 -3.06
C SER A 102 7.18 10.50 -2.69
N GLU A 103 7.39 11.62 -2.03
CA GLU A 103 8.71 12.14 -1.72
C GLU A 103 9.28 11.57 -0.40
N ASN A 104 8.45 11.37 0.61
CA ASN A 104 8.89 10.98 1.94
C ASN A 104 8.71 9.51 2.26
N LEU A 105 7.63 8.89 1.78
CA LEU A 105 7.25 7.54 2.15
C LEU A 105 7.72 6.50 1.14
N ILE A 106 7.39 6.69 -0.14
CA ILE A 106 7.72 5.73 -1.21
C ILE A 106 9.22 5.40 -1.30
N PRO A 107 10.13 6.38 -1.20
CA PRO A 107 11.57 6.07 -1.26
C PRO A 107 12.07 5.15 -0.16
N ARG A 108 11.35 5.08 0.96
CA ARG A 108 11.71 4.29 2.13
C ARG A 108 10.97 2.96 2.21
N ALA A 109 9.91 2.78 1.41
CA ALA A 109 9.18 1.53 1.37
C ALA A 109 10.06 0.38 0.87
N ASP A 110 9.95 -0.78 1.52
CA ASP A 110 10.55 -2.03 1.04
C ASP A 110 9.63 -2.72 0.03
N LEU A 111 8.33 -2.62 0.26
CA LEU A 111 7.30 -3.15 -0.61
C LEU A 111 6.11 -2.20 -0.70
N ILE A 112 5.57 -2.05 -1.91
CA ILE A 112 4.38 -1.26 -2.17
C ILE A 112 3.25 -2.19 -2.62
N LEU A 113 2.13 -2.20 -1.89
CA LEU A 113 0.88 -2.78 -2.34
C LEU A 113 0.05 -1.70 -3.02
N PHE A 114 -0.01 -1.74 -4.34
CA PHE A 114 -0.83 -0.83 -5.12
C PHE A 114 -2.22 -1.43 -5.31
N THR A 115 -3.22 -0.86 -4.64
CA THR A 115 -4.59 -1.37 -4.65
C THR A 115 -5.43 -0.61 -5.66
N THR A 116 -5.93 -1.31 -6.67
CA THR A 116 -6.90 -0.82 -7.66
C THR A 116 -8.23 -1.55 -7.52
N SER A 117 -9.32 -0.94 -7.97
CA SER A 117 -10.66 -1.56 -7.90
C SER A 117 -11.00 -2.26 -9.21
N ALA A 118 -11.59 -3.47 -9.12
CA ALA A 118 -11.90 -4.29 -10.29
C ALA A 118 -12.94 -3.65 -11.23
N ASP A 119 -13.83 -2.79 -10.72
CA ASP A 119 -14.85 -2.10 -11.50
C ASP A 119 -14.27 -0.96 -12.38
N ARG A 120 -13.14 -0.39 -11.97
CA ARG A 120 -12.43 0.67 -12.71
C ARG A 120 -10.92 0.57 -12.54
N PRO A 121 -10.28 -0.48 -13.06
CA PRO A 121 -8.87 -0.70 -12.86
C PRO A 121 -8.04 0.29 -13.69
N PHE A 122 -6.95 0.77 -13.10
CA PHE A 122 -5.97 1.63 -13.76
C PHE A 122 -6.56 2.92 -14.34
N THR A 123 -7.23 3.70 -13.50
CA THR A 123 -7.66 5.06 -13.83
C THR A 123 -6.48 5.93 -14.25
N GLU A 124 -6.73 7.07 -14.86
CA GLU A 124 -5.67 8.00 -15.30
C GLU A 124 -4.83 8.50 -14.12
N SER A 125 -5.46 8.78 -12.97
CA SER A 125 -4.75 9.16 -11.76
C SER A 125 -3.90 8.02 -11.19
N GLU A 126 -4.37 6.78 -11.23
CA GLU A 126 -3.60 5.61 -10.84
C GLU A 126 -2.38 5.39 -11.74
N ARG A 127 -2.53 5.54 -13.05
CA ARG A 127 -1.42 5.44 -14.02
C ARG A 127 -0.39 6.53 -13.77
N SER A 128 -0.84 7.77 -13.58
CA SER A 128 0.05 8.91 -13.30
C SER A 128 0.83 8.69 -12.01
N PHE A 129 0.17 8.16 -10.97
CA PHE A 129 0.82 7.85 -9.70
C PHE A 129 1.81 6.68 -9.83
N LEU A 130 1.45 5.62 -10.56
CA LEU A 130 2.36 4.50 -10.82
C LEU A 130 3.62 4.96 -11.56
N ASN A 131 3.47 5.79 -12.58
CA ASN A 131 4.61 6.37 -13.32
C ASN A 131 5.53 7.18 -12.39
N LEU A 132 4.95 7.92 -11.45
CA LEU A 132 5.72 8.68 -10.46
C LEU A 132 6.52 7.75 -9.53
N ILE A 133 5.88 6.73 -8.95
CA ILE A 133 6.55 5.83 -7.99
C ILE A 133 7.58 4.91 -8.65
N GLN A 134 7.47 4.62 -9.94
CA GLN A 134 8.48 3.87 -10.69
C GLN A 134 9.86 4.54 -10.68
N THR A 135 9.91 5.86 -10.62
CA THR A 135 11.19 6.59 -10.54
C THR A 135 12.04 6.15 -9.35
N TRP A 136 11.41 5.62 -8.30
CA TRP A 136 12.05 5.14 -7.08
C TRP A 136 12.52 3.68 -7.16
N ARG A 137 12.21 2.96 -8.25
CA ARG A 137 12.61 1.55 -8.49
C ARG A 137 12.28 0.62 -7.32
N LYS A 138 11.11 0.81 -6.73
CA LYS A 138 10.63 -0.03 -5.64
C LYS A 138 9.90 -1.26 -6.16
N GLN A 139 9.84 -2.29 -5.32
CA GLN A 139 8.99 -3.46 -5.60
C GLN A 139 7.53 -3.08 -5.41
N ILE A 140 6.71 -3.37 -6.43
CA ILE A 140 5.29 -3.05 -6.44
C ILE A 140 4.52 -4.34 -6.71
N VAL A 141 3.58 -4.65 -5.82
CA VAL A 141 2.58 -5.69 -6.03
C VAL A 141 1.23 -5.02 -6.28
N ILE A 142 0.62 -5.35 -7.42
CA ILE A 142 -0.70 -4.84 -7.77
C ILE A 142 -1.76 -5.75 -7.18
N VAL A 143 -2.67 -5.16 -6.40
CA VAL A 143 -3.81 -5.84 -5.80
C VAL A 143 -5.08 -5.37 -6.48
N VAL A 144 -5.73 -6.24 -7.23
CA VAL A 144 -7.06 -5.99 -7.79
C VAL A 144 -8.10 -6.37 -6.75
N ASN A 145 -8.71 -5.36 -6.15
CA ASN A 145 -9.71 -5.53 -5.10
C ASN A 145 -11.14 -5.45 -5.66
N LYS A 146 -12.13 -5.80 -4.83
CA LYS A 146 -13.56 -5.79 -5.18
C LYS A 146 -13.92 -6.68 -6.38
N VAL A 147 -13.25 -7.81 -6.53
CA VAL A 147 -13.53 -8.79 -7.58
C VAL A 147 -14.92 -9.44 -7.47
N ASP A 148 -15.55 -9.29 -6.31
CA ASP A 148 -16.94 -9.67 -6.04
C ASP A 148 -17.97 -8.83 -6.82
N LEU A 149 -17.57 -7.67 -7.32
CA LEU A 149 -18.40 -6.83 -8.21
C LEU A 149 -18.47 -7.36 -9.65
N LEU A 150 -17.55 -8.26 -10.02
CA LEU A 150 -17.52 -8.86 -11.36
C LEU A 150 -18.48 -10.06 -11.41
N LYS A 151 -19.25 -10.14 -12.48
CA LYS A 151 -20.37 -11.08 -12.60
C LYS A 151 -19.91 -12.52 -12.75
N ASP A 152 -18.86 -12.74 -13.52
CA ASP A 152 -18.41 -14.08 -13.90
C ASP A 152 -16.88 -14.16 -14.06
N GLU A 153 -16.41 -15.36 -14.33
CA GLU A 153 -15.00 -15.65 -14.53
C GLU A 153 -14.43 -15.01 -15.82
N SER A 154 -15.26 -14.76 -16.81
CA SER A 154 -14.85 -14.09 -18.06
C SER A 154 -14.46 -12.65 -17.77
N GLU A 155 -15.32 -11.91 -17.03
CA GLU A 155 -15.02 -10.53 -16.62
C GLU A 155 -13.74 -10.47 -15.72
N ARG A 156 -13.54 -11.46 -14.83
CA ARG A 156 -12.33 -11.56 -14.00
C ARG A 156 -11.07 -11.75 -14.83
N ASN A 157 -11.15 -12.60 -15.86
CA ASN A 157 -10.02 -12.85 -16.75
C ASN A 157 -9.71 -11.60 -17.57
N GLU A 158 -10.73 -10.91 -18.09
CA GLU A 158 -10.58 -9.65 -18.84
C GLU A 158 -9.89 -8.58 -17.99
N VAL A 159 -10.35 -8.35 -16.77
CA VAL A 159 -9.73 -7.39 -15.83
C VAL A 159 -8.30 -7.78 -15.52
N ARG A 160 -8.03 -9.06 -15.28
CA ARG A 160 -6.67 -9.55 -14.99
C ARG A 160 -5.73 -9.29 -16.18
N ASP A 161 -6.17 -9.59 -17.39
CA ASP A 161 -5.35 -9.43 -18.60
C ASP A 161 -5.12 -7.95 -18.92
N PHE A 162 -6.15 -7.10 -18.70
CA PHE A 162 -6.01 -5.65 -18.80
C PHE A 162 -4.98 -5.11 -17.79
N VAL A 163 -5.06 -5.52 -16.51
CA VAL A 163 -4.11 -5.12 -15.48
C VAL A 163 -2.69 -5.56 -15.82
N ARG A 164 -2.50 -6.80 -16.31
CA ARG A 164 -1.19 -7.29 -16.78
C ARG A 164 -0.63 -6.45 -17.92
N CYS A 165 -1.45 -6.14 -18.91
CA CYS A 165 -1.05 -5.30 -20.04
C CYS A 165 -0.63 -3.91 -19.57
N CYS A 166 -1.42 -3.26 -18.73
CA CYS A 166 -1.09 -1.96 -18.16
C CYS A 166 0.18 -1.97 -17.31
N SER A 167 0.36 -3.01 -16.49
CA SER A 167 1.57 -3.19 -15.67
C SER A 167 2.83 -3.32 -16.51
N SER A 168 2.75 -4.09 -17.60
CA SER A 168 3.87 -4.27 -18.53
C SER A 168 4.20 -2.97 -19.28
N ALA A 169 3.18 -2.21 -19.68
CA ALA A 169 3.36 -0.91 -20.32
C ALA A 169 4.01 0.11 -19.38
N CYS A 170 3.74 -0.02 -18.08
CA CYS A 170 4.37 0.77 -17.04
C CYS A 170 5.75 0.19 -16.61
N HIS A 171 6.35 -0.77 -17.32
CA HIS A 171 7.62 -1.42 -16.96
C HIS A 171 7.71 -1.90 -15.50
N LEU A 172 6.58 -2.27 -14.90
CA LEU A 172 6.54 -2.88 -13.57
C LEU A 172 7.05 -4.32 -13.72
N HIS A 173 8.27 -4.59 -13.28
CA HIS A 173 8.81 -5.94 -13.26
C HIS A 173 7.99 -6.77 -12.29
N SER A 174 7.33 -7.82 -12.80
CA SER A 174 6.74 -8.85 -11.94
C SER A 174 7.89 -9.60 -11.25
N PRO A 175 7.93 -9.69 -9.92
CA PRO A 175 8.98 -10.44 -9.22
C PRO A 175 8.73 -11.95 -9.21
N LEU A 176 7.73 -12.46 -9.94
CA LEU A 176 7.34 -13.87 -9.91
C LEU A 176 7.26 -14.40 -11.37
N GLU A 177 8.35 -14.91 -11.89
CA GLU A 177 8.44 -16.08 -12.74
C GLU A 177 9.06 -17.25 -11.96
#